data_d708b1e94608513c983ea0a169be7b58
#
_entry.id   d708b1e94608513c983ea0a169be7b58
#
_cell.length_a   1.000
_cell.length_b   1.000
_cell.length_c   1.000
_cell.angle_alpha   90.00
_cell.angle_beta   90.00
_cell.angle_gamma   90.00
#
_symmetry.space_group_name_H-M   'P 1'
#
loop_
_entity.id
_entity.type
_entity.pdbx_description
1 polymer ?
#
loop_
_entity_poly.entity_id
_entity_poly.type
_entity_poly.pdbx_seq_one_letter_code
_entity_poly.pdbx_strand_id
1 'polypeptide(L)'
;MASTYTANLGVEKIGSGEQAGTWGTTTNNNLDIIDRAVNGVGSISLSGTTHTLTTTDGTLTDGGFRVLVFTGALGANNTVTISPNDQDKVYLVVNSTTDSGSSGPYSVILSQGSGANATVLNGETAWVYADGAGSGAAVAKQAVEIKNDTSPQLGGDLDINGN
;
A
#
# COMPACT_ATOMS: atom_id res chain seq x y z
N MET A 1 24.83 -21.77 8.83
CA MET A 1 24.49 -20.41 9.34
C MET A 1 23.03 -20.19 9.04
N ALA A 2 22.21 -19.81 10.00
CA ALA A 2 20.77 -19.65 9.79
C ALA A 2 20.45 -18.63 8.68
N SER A 3 19.43 -18.91 7.87
CA SER A 3 18.90 -17.96 6.90
C SER A 3 18.45 -16.65 7.59
N THR A 4 18.55 -15.55 6.89
CA THR A 4 18.06 -14.23 7.30
C THR A 4 17.19 -13.64 6.19
N TYR A 5 16.53 -12.51 6.45
CA TYR A 5 15.64 -11.90 5.47
C TYR A 5 16.09 -10.47 5.13
N THR A 6 15.61 -9.95 3.99
CA THR A 6 15.78 -8.53 3.65
C THR A 6 14.78 -7.68 4.44
N ALA A 7 15.20 -6.46 4.84
CA ALA A 7 14.43 -5.63 5.76
C ALA A 7 13.03 -5.24 5.23
N ASN A 8 12.88 -4.95 3.93
CA ASN A 8 11.64 -4.35 3.40
C ASN A 8 10.74 -5.33 2.63
N LEU A 9 11.32 -6.34 1.97
CA LEU A 9 10.56 -7.28 1.15
C LEU A 9 10.42 -8.66 1.77
N GLY A 10 11.17 -8.96 2.85
CA GLY A 10 11.18 -10.29 3.45
C GLY A 10 11.74 -11.38 2.54
N VAL A 11 12.62 -11.03 1.59
CA VAL A 11 13.30 -12.00 0.71
C VAL A 11 14.32 -12.79 1.53
N GLU A 12 14.27 -14.11 1.47
CA GLU A 12 15.17 -14.97 2.23
C GLU A 12 16.60 -14.95 1.65
N LYS A 13 17.57 -14.64 2.50
CA LYS A 13 18.99 -14.81 2.24
C LYS A 13 19.42 -16.16 2.80
N ILE A 14 19.52 -17.16 1.92
CA ILE A 14 19.85 -18.54 2.30
C ILE A 14 21.23 -18.59 2.97
N GLY A 15 21.30 -19.17 4.16
CA GLY A 15 22.55 -19.38 4.86
C GLY A 15 23.46 -20.41 4.17
N SER A 16 24.78 -20.23 4.25
CA SER A 16 25.74 -21.17 3.66
C SER A 16 25.58 -22.55 4.28
N GLY A 17 25.38 -23.56 3.42
CA GLY A 17 25.20 -24.97 3.80
C GLY A 17 23.78 -25.34 4.23
N GLU A 18 22.84 -24.38 4.17
CA GLU A 18 21.42 -24.63 4.45
C GLU A 18 20.64 -24.97 3.19
N GLN A 19 19.42 -25.47 3.41
CA GLN A 19 18.43 -25.78 2.36
C GLN A 19 18.87 -26.79 1.31
N ALA A 20 19.69 -27.79 1.70
CA ALA A 20 20.03 -28.90 0.83
C ALA A 20 18.76 -29.60 0.33
N GLY A 21 18.54 -29.57 -0.99
CA GLY A 21 17.34 -30.11 -1.65
C GLY A 21 16.13 -29.16 -1.72
N THR A 22 16.12 -28.03 -1.02
CA THR A 22 15.00 -27.07 -1.01
C THR A 22 15.39 -25.66 -1.48
N TRP A 23 16.67 -25.37 -1.70
CA TRP A 23 17.14 -24.03 -2.10
C TRP A 23 16.47 -23.53 -3.38
N GLY A 24 16.15 -24.41 -4.34
CA GLY A 24 15.45 -24.05 -5.57
C GLY A 24 14.04 -23.54 -5.29
N THR A 25 13.31 -24.16 -4.36
CA THR A 25 11.98 -23.68 -3.94
C THR A 25 12.06 -22.30 -3.30
N THR A 26 13.01 -22.11 -2.39
CA THR A 26 13.23 -20.81 -1.73
C THR A 26 13.63 -19.73 -2.73
N THR A 27 14.51 -20.06 -3.69
CA THR A 27 14.92 -19.12 -4.74
C THR A 27 13.74 -18.72 -5.63
N ASN A 28 12.91 -19.67 -6.05
CA ASN A 28 11.73 -19.36 -6.85
C ASN A 28 10.73 -18.49 -6.08
N ASN A 29 10.47 -18.82 -4.82
CA ASN A 29 9.62 -17.97 -3.96
C ASN A 29 10.18 -16.55 -3.78
N ASN A 30 11.48 -16.41 -3.64
CA ASN A 30 12.15 -15.11 -3.59
C ASN A 30 11.95 -14.30 -4.89
N LEU A 31 12.05 -14.96 -6.05
CA LEU A 31 11.79 -14.33 -7.34
C LEU A 31 10.33 -13.87 -7.45
N ASP A 32 9.38 -14.67 -6.98
CA ASP A 32 7.96 -14.32 -6.95
C ASP A 32 7.68 -13.13 -6.03
N ILE A 33 8.36 -13.04 -4.87
CA ILE A 33 8.28 -11.88 -3.96
C ILE A 33 8.81 -10.62 -4.66
N ILE A 34 9.94 -10.70 -5.34
CA ILE A 34 10.55 -9.60 -6.07
C ILE A 34 9.66 -9.15 -7.23
N ASP A 35 9.16 -10.08 -8.04
CA ASP A 35 8.27 -9.78 -9.17
C ASP A 35 7.01 -9.05 -8.69
N ARG A 36 6.38 -9.57 -7.63
CA ARG A 36 5.22 -8.93 -7.00
C ARG A 36 5.52 -7.50 -6.53
N ALA A 37 6.67 -7.27 -5.91
CA ALA A 37 7.06 -5.96 -5.39
C ALA A 37 7.43 -4.96 -6.50
N VAL A 38 7.84 -5.43 -7.68
CA VAL A 38 8.23 -4.58 -8.82
C VAL A 38 7.03 -4.22 -9.70
N ASN A 39 6.21 -5.22 -10.07
CA ASN A 39 5.12 -5.04 -11.05
C ASN A 39 3.77 -5.64 -10.60
N GLY A 40 3.70 -6.24 -9.42
CA GLY A 40 2.49 -6.91 -8.97
C GLY A 40 1.33 -5.94 -8.71
N VAL A 41 0.14 -6.33 -9.17
CA VAL A 41 -1.12 -5.63 -8.93
C VAL A 41 -2.00 -6.52 -8.06
N GLY A 42 -2.33 -6.05 -6.86
CA GLY A 42 -3.23 -6.72 -5.92
C GLY A 42 -4.61 -6.08 -5.90
N SER A 43 -5.65 -6.87 -6.17
CA SER A 43 -7.03 -6.45 -5.93
C SER A 43 -7.47 -6.94 -4.56
N ILE A 44 -7.78 -6.00 -3.67
CA ILE A 44 -8.11 -6.27 -2.27
C ILE A 44 -9.54 -5.80 -2.01
N SER A 45 -10.41 -6.76 -1.69
CA SER A 45 -11.80 -6.44 -1.35
C SER A 45 -11.88 -6.04 0.12
N LEU A 46 -12.18 -4.77 0.37
CA LEU A 46 -12.38 -4.24 1.70
C LEU A 46 -13.81 -4.49 2.19
N SER A 47 -13.93 -4.74 3.49
CA SER A 47 -15.21 -4.85 4.18
C SER A 47 -15.07 -4.26 5.59
N GLY A 48 -16.18 -3.74 6.13
CA GLY A 48 -16.15 -3.10 7.45
C GLY A 48 -15.29 -1.83 7.46
N THR A 49 -14.66 -1.57 8.61
CA THR A 49 -13.92 -0.31 8.87
C THR A 49 -12.41 -0.47 8.94
N THR A 50 -11.89 -1.69 8.90
CA THR A 50 -10.45 -1.95 9.02
C THR A 50 -9.99 -3.09 8.11
N HIS A 51 -8.74 -3.01 7.65
CA HIS A 51 -8.01 -4.06 6.96
C HIS A 51 -6.53 -3.98 7.35
N THR A 52 -5.79 -5.09 7.32
CA THR A 52 -4.35 -5.09 7.56
C THR A 52 -3.64 -5.62 6.33
N LEU A 53 -2.81 -4.77 5.70
CA LEU A 53 -1.84 -5.19 4.70
C LEU A 53 -0.63 -5.78 5.42
N THR A 54 -0.34 -7.04 5.15
CA THR A 54 0.75 -7.74 5.84
C THR A 54 1.89 -8.05 4.88
N THR A 55 3.12 -7.79 5.32
CA THR A 55 4.34 -8.33 4.72
C THR A 55 4.96 -9.32 5.69
N THR A 56 5.11 -10.57 5.28
CA THR A 56 5.68 -11.65 6.10
C THR A 56 6.93 -12.20 5.41
N ASP A 57 8.00 -12.37 6.17
CA ASP A 57 9.26 -12.91 5.70
C ASP A 57 9.07 -14.24 4.95
N GLY A 58 9.67 -14.35 3.77
CA GLY A 58 9.60 -15.52 2.93
C GLY A 58 8.21 -15.91 2.43
N THR A 59 7.22 -15.03 2.50
CA THR A 59 5.83 -15.35 2.17
C THR A 59 5.21 -14.30 1.23
N LEU A 60 4.46 -14.79 0.24
CA LEU A 60 3.67 -13.95 -0.66
C LEU A 60 2.38 -13.47 0.04
N THR A 61 2.40 -12.24 0.54
CA THR A 61 1.27 -11.61 1.23
C THR A 61 0.74 -10.38 0.49
N ASP A 62 -0.40 -9.83 0.91
CA ASP A 62 -1.07 -8.70 0.26
C ASP A 62 -0.29 -7.38 0.34
N GLY A 63 0.48 -7.17 1.40
CA GLY A 63 1.38 -6.02 1.53
C GLY A 63 2.60 -6.06 0.61
N GLY A 64 2.81 -7.13 -0.16
CA GLY A 64 3.92 -7.27 -1.11
C GLY A 64 3.67 -6.70 -2.50
N PHE A 65 2.46 -6.28 -2.85
CA PHE A 65 2.15 -5.73 -4.17
C PHE A 65 2.66 -4.30 -4.37
N ARG A 66 3.04 -3.97 -5.61
CA ARG A 66 3.39 -2.60 -6.01
C ARG A 66 2.18 -1.70 -6.18
N VAL A 67 1.12 -2.24 -6.77
CA VAL A 67 -0.14 -1.56 -7.02
C VAL A 67 -1.23 -2.21 -6.19
N LEU A 68 -1.96 -1.42 -5.41
CA LEU A 68 -3.06 -1.85 -4.57
C LEU A 68 -4.37 -1.28 -5.12
N VAL A 69 -5.25 -2.15 -5.60
CA VAL A 69 -6.59 -1.77 -6.05
C VAL A 69 -7.59 -2.18 -4.96
N PHE A 70 -8.03 -1.22 -4.16
CA PHE A 70 -9.05 -1.47 -3.15
C PHE A 70 -10.44 -1.47 -3.79
N THR A 71 -11.18 -2.54 -3.55
CA THR A 71 -12.54 -2.77 -4.03
C THR A 71 -13.47 -3.10 -2.86
N GLY A 72 -14.73 -3.36 -3.13
CA GLY A 72 -15.73 -3.72 -2.11
C GLY A 72 -16.67 -2.57 -1.79
N ALA A 73 -17.80 -2.89 -1.18
CA ALA A 73 -18.83 -1.93 -0.80
C ALA A 73 -18.65 -1.51 0.66
N LEU A 74 -18.37 -0.23 0.89
CA LEU A 74 -18.10 0.33 2.21
C LEU A 74 -19.33 1.04 2.78
N GLY A 75 -19.58 0.87 4.08
CA GLY A 75 -20.58 1.61 4.86
C GLY A 75 -19.99 2.74 5.71
N ALA A 76 -18.66 2.85 5.74
CA ALA A 76 -17.87 3.88 6.42
C ALA A 76 -16.46 3.92 5.83
N ASN A 77 -15.65 4.92 6.19
CA ASN A 77 -14.23 4.92 5.86
C ASN A 77 -13.53 3.67 6.37
N ASN A 78 -12.63 3.10 5.56
CA ASN A 78 -11.86 1.92 5.95
C ASN A 78 -10.41 2.33 6.26
N THR A 79 -9.90 1.95 7.42
CA THR A 79 -8.50 2.13 7.78
C THR A 79 -7.71 0.88 7.41
N VAL A 80 -6.78 1.02 6.48
CA VAL A 80 -5.85 -0.02 6.03
C VAL A 80 -4.53 0.18 6.76
N THR A 81 -4.21 -0.73 7.67
CA THR A 81 -2.97 -0.71 8.46
C THR A 81 -1.87 -1.49 7.75
N ILE A 82 -0.74 -0.83 7.47
CA ILE A 82 0.46 -1.44 6.88
C ILE A 82 1.28 -2.09 8.00
N SER A 83 1.52 -3.39 7.88
CA SER A 83 2.23 -4.21 8.88
C SER A 83 3.33 -5.07 8.22
N PRO A 84 4.51 -5.17 8.83
CA PRO A 84 4.93 -4.52 10.07
C PRO A 84 5.15 -3.01 9.90
N ASN A 85 5.26 -2.28 11.01
CA ASN A 85 5.38 -0.82 10.99
C ASN A 85 6.83 -0.31 10.90
N ASP A 86 7.80 -1.19 10.81
CA ASP A 86 9.23 -0.93 10.70
C ASP A 86 9.80 -1.19 9.29
N GLN A 87 8.93 -1.28 8.28
CA GLN A 87 9.31 -1.47 6.89
C GLN A 87 8.86 -0.27 6.04
N ASP A 88 9.81 0.31 5.29
CA ASP A 88 9.49 1.30 4.25
C ASP A 88 8.66 0.67 3.14
N LYS A 89 7.59 1.35 2.70
CA LYS A 89 6.73 0.91 1.61
C LYS A 89 6.38 2.05 0.67
N VAL A 90 6.36 1.75 -0.63
CA VAL A 90 5.83 2.66 -1.65
C VAL A 90 4.81 1.93 -2.48
N TYR A 91 3.59 2.41 -2.49
CA TYR A 91 2.47 1.85 -3.23
C TYR A 91 1.87 2.85 -4.20
N LEU A 92 1.43 2.37 -5.37
CA LEU A 92 0.40 3.05 -6.14
C LEU A 92 -0.95 2.51 -5.67
N VAL A 93 -1.76 3.36 -5.06
CA VAL A 93 -3.07 3.00 -4.49
C VAL A 93 -4.18 3.51 -5.39
N VAL A 94 -5.11 2.63 -5.73
CA VAL A 94 -6.34 2.94 -6.47
C VAL A 94 -7.53 2.63 -5.58
N ASN A 95 -8.29 3.63 -5.18
CA ASN A 95 -9.52 3.43 -4.42
C ASN A 95 -10.72 3.26 -5.38
N SER A 96 -11.04 2.01 -5.70
CA SER A 96 -12.18 1.59 -6.52
C SER A 96 -13.32 1.00 -5.67
N THR A 97 -13.41 1.40 -4.40
CA THR A 97 -14.51 0.97 -3.53
C THR A 97 -15.83 1.60 -3.97
N THR A 98 -16.93 0.96 -3.61
CA THR A 98 -18.29 1.47 -3.82
C THR A 98 -18.97 1.71 -2.48
N ASP A 99 -20.05 2.47 -2.48
CA ASP A 99 -20.84 2.67 -1.26
C ASP A 99 -21.88 1.57 -1.08
N SER A 100 -22.01 1.09 0.15
CA SER A 100 -23.08 0.15 0.53
C SER A 100 -24.33 0.85 1.07
N GLY A 101 -24.36 2.18 1.05
CA GLY A 101 -25.45 2.99 1.63
C GLY A 101 -25.52 4.39 1.01
N SER A 102 -26.31 5.27 1.58
CA SER A 102 -26.60 6.61 1.07
C SER A 102 -25.71 7.73 1.62
N SER A 103 -24.75 7.41 2.47
CA SER A 103 -23.92 8.41 3.19
C SER A 103 -22.50 8.56 2.65
N GLY A 104 -22.13 7.85 1.59
CA GLY A 104 -20.81 7.92 0.94
C GLY A 104 -20.63 9.18 0.08
N PRO A 105 -19.56 9.26 -0.70
CA PRO A 105 -18.51 8.26 -0.88
C PRO A 105 -17.54 8.14 0.30
N TYR A 106 -17.04 6.94 0.54
CA TYR A 106 -16.10 6.65 1.63
C TYR A 106 -14.65 6.57 1.16
N SER A 107 -13.76 6.95 2.04
CA SER A 107 -12.32 6.97 1.80
C SER A 107 -11.62 5.73 2.35
N VAL A 108 -10.47 5.41 1.76
CA VAL A 108 -9.50 4.49 2.33
C VAL A 108 -8.40 5.30 3.02
N ILE A 109 -8.12 4.99 4.28
CA ILE A 109 -7.13 5.66 5.12
C ILE A 109 -5.97 4.70 5.34
N LEU A 110 -4.79 4.97 4.79
CA LEU A 110 -3.59 4.17 5.03
C LEU A 110 -2.87 4.68 6.28
N SER A 111 -2.54 3.74 7.16
CA SER A 111 -1.85 3.98 8.44
C SER A 111 -0.74 2.97 8.63
N GLN A 112 0.34 3.31 9.33
CA GLN A 112 1.41 2.37 9.65
C GLN A 112 1.79 2.38 11.13
N GLY A 113 1.66 3.52 11.81
CA GLY A 113 1.95 3.71 13.23
C GLY A 113 1.10 4.82 13.82
N SER A 114 1.64 5.56 14.77
CA SER A 114 0.97 6.71 15.39
C SER A 114 1.19 8.03 14.66
N GLY A 115 1.99 8.03 13.59
CA GLY A 115 2.24 9.21 12.77
C GLY A 115 1.08 9.60 11.86
N ALA A 116 1.32 10.49 10.91
CA ALA A 116 0.30 10.94 9.95
C ALA A 116 -0.22 9.79 9.08
N ASN A 117 -1.50 9.83 8.73
CA ASN A 117 -2.14 8.88 7.82
C ASN A 117 -2.38 9.52 6.45
N ALA A 118 -2.40 8.68 5.41
CA ALA A 118 -2.74 9.10 4.05
C ALA A 118 -4.19 8.72 3.73
N THR A 119 -5.02 9.69 3.36
CA THR A 119 -6.40 9.44 2.92
C THR A 119 -6.47 9.44 1.40
N VAL A 120 -6.95 8.35 0.83
CA VAL A 120 -7.21 8.17 -0.60
C VAL A 120 -8.72 8.20 -0.80
N LEU A 121 -9.21 9.25 -1.46
CA LEU A 121 -10.63 9.47 -1.68
C LEU A 121 -11.21 8.41 -2.63
N ASN A 122 -12.52 8.24 -2.59
CA ASN A 122 -13.20 7.35 -3.54
C ASN A 122 -12.93 7.78 -4.99
N GLY A 123 -12.52 6.83 -5.83
CA GLY A 123 -12.14 7.07 -7.23
C GLY A 123 -10.76 7.72 -7.42
N GLU A 124 -10.03 8.00 -6.34
CA GLU A 124 -8.67 8.57 -6.42
C GLU A 124 -7.63 7.50 -6.69
N THR A 125 -6.58 7.90 -7.42
CA THR A 125 -5.33 7.17 -7.56
C THR A 125 -4.20 8.02 -7.01
N ALA A 126 -3.38 7.47 -6.11
CA ALA A 126 -2.30 8.21 -5.46
C ALA A 126 -1.07 7.35 -5.21
N TRP A 127 0.12 7.94 -5.27
CA TRP A 127 1.31 7.36 -4.69
C TRP A 127 1.29 7.55 -3.17
N VAL A 128 1.62 6.48 -2.46
CA VAL A 128 1.65 6.46 -1.00
C VAL A 128 3.02 5.96 -0.54
N TYR A 129 3.64 6.69 0.38
CA TYR A 129 4.89 6.31 1.04
C TYR A 129 4.66 6.14 2.53
N ALA A 130 5.02 4.99 3.04
CA ALA A 130 5.05 4.65 4.47
C ALA A 130 6.52 4.58 4.91
N ASP A 131 6.90 5.29 5.96
CA ASP A 131 8.30 5.57 6.32
C ASP A 131 8.94 4.51 7.24
N GLY A 132 8.20 3.49 7.66
CA GLY A 132 8.75 2.40 8.46
C GLY A 132 9.37 2.82 9.80
N ALA A 133 8.97 3.96 10.38
CA ALA A 133 9.58 4.51 11.60
C ALA A 133 9.12 3.82 12.90
N GLY A 134 8.64 2.58 12.82
CA GLY A 134 8.18 1.81 13.97
C GLY A 134 6.89 2.35 14.56
N SER A 135 6.81 2.49 15.88
CA SER A 135 5.60 2.97 16.54
C SER A 135 5.16 4.38 16.12
N GLY A 136 6.10 5.20 15.67
CA GLY A 136 5.87 6.57 15.17
C GLY A 136 5.65 6.64 13.66
N ALA A 137 5.63 5.51 12.96
CA ALA A 137 5.57 5.47 11.51
C ALA A 137 4.40 6.29 10.94
N ALA A 138 4.69 6.99 9.86
CA ALA A 138 3.76 7.86 9.15
C ALA A 138 3.57 7.42 7.70
N VAL A 139 2.44 7.81 7.13
CA VAL A 139 2.12 7.56 5.73
C VAL A 139 1.85 8.89 5.04
N ALA A 140 2.59 9.17 3.97
CA ALA A 140 2.43 10.35 3.13
C ALA A 140 1.78 9.98 1.79
N LYS A 141 0.96 10.88 1.27
CA LYS A 141 0.29 10.72 -0.03
C LYS A 141 0.80 11.76 -1.02
N GLN A 142 1.09 11.32 -2.24
CA GLN A 142 1.28 12.16 -3.41
C GLN A 142 0.09 11.94 -4.35
N ALA A 143 -0.78 12.93 -4.48
CA ALA A 143 -1.90 12.85 -5.43
C ALA A 143 -1.39 12.83 -6.87
N VAL A 144 -1.97 11.96 -7.70
CA VAL A 144 -1.63 11.83 -9.13
C VAL A 144 -2.52 12.75 -10.00
N GLU A 145 -3.65 13.22 -9.45
CA GLU A 145 -4.63 14.00 -10.17
C GLU A 145 -4.94 15.36 -9.51
N ILE A 146 -4.93 16.41 -10.31
CA ILE A 146 -5.28 17.78 -9.89
C ILE A 146 -6.76 17.89 -9.49
N LYS A 147 -7.64 17.06 -10.05
CA LYS A 147 -9.09 17.12 -9.77
C LYS A 147 -9.47 16.95 -8.29
N ASN A 148 -8.57 16.37 -7.49
CA ASN A 148 -8.77 16.19 -6.05
C ASN A 148 -8.32 17.40 -5.22
N ASP A 149 -7.71 18.39 -5.85
CA ASP A 149 -7.41 19.68 -5.21
C ASP A 149 -8.63 20.60 -5.35
N THR A 150 -9.36 20.78 -4.26
CA THR A 150 -10.53 21.66 -4.21
C THR A 150 -10.16 23.15 -4.19
N SER A 151 -8.85 23.46 -4.08
CA SER A 151 -8.33 24.82 -4.09
C SER A 151 -6.97 24.87 -4.82
N PRO A 152 -6.91 24.51 -6.12
CA PRO A 152 -5.65 24.43 -6.84
C PRO A 152 -4.96 25.79 -6.87
N GLN A 153 -3.75 25.86 -6.32
CA GLN A 153 -2.89 27.03 -6.34
C GLN A 153 -2.04 26.98 -7.62
N LEU A 154 -2.59 27.44 -8.70
CA LEU A 154 -1.84 27.70 -9.93
C LEU A 154 -1.15 29.04 -9.74
N GLY A 155 0.15 29.11 -9.58
CA GLY A 155 0.97 30.27 -9.24
C GLY A 155 0.73 31.58 -10.01
N GLY A 156 -0.51 31.85 -10.40
CA GLY A 156 -1.04 33.03 -11.10
C GLY A 156 -2.55 32.92 -11.29
N ASP A 157 -3.17 33.98 -11.77
CA ASP A 157 -4.60 33.98 -12.08
C ASP A 157 -4.92 32.87 -13.10
N LEU A 158 -5.86 31.99 -12.77
CA LEU A 158 -6.41 31.04 -13.71
C LEU A 158 -7.29 31.83 -14.71
N ASP A 159 -6.77 32.12 -15.88
CA ASP A 159 -7.57 32.65 -16.99
C ASP A 159 -8.51 31.55 -17.49
N ILE A 160 -9.74 31.57 -16.99
CA ILE A 160 -10.81 30.65 -17.42
C ILE A 160 -11.43 31.07 -18.75
N ASN A 161 -10.71 31.85 -19.61
CA ASN A 161 -11.16 32.25 -20.96
C ASN A 161 -12.67 32.58 -21.03
N GLY A 162 -12.98 33.71 -20.50
CA GLY A 162 -14.14 34.45 -20.97
C GLY A 162 -15.49 34.04 -20.40
N ASN A 163 -15.94 34.75 -19.58
CA ASN A 163 -17.19 35.50 -19.49
C ASN A 163 -17.30 36.11 -18.14
#